data_2def2b5712149cce9638c0a07683afa5
#
_entry.id   2def2b5712149cce9638c0a07683afa5
#
_cell.length_a   1.000
_cell.length_b   1.000
_cell.length_c   1.000
_cell.angle_alpha   90.00
_cell.angle_beta   90.00
_cell.angle_gamma   90.00
#
_symmetry.space_group_name_H-M   'P 1'
#
loop_
_entity.id
_entity.type
_entity.pdbx_description
1 polymer ?
#
loop_
_entity_poly.entity_id
_entity_poly.type
_entity_poly.pdbx_seq_one_letter_code
_entity_poly.pdbx_strand_id
1 'polypeptide(L)'
;RWFLPLDILALPIVDDSHRLVGLLTWDDATDIVEEEDSEDSARAGGTEALQQPYLSTPLLKLVRSRIVWLLVLAVSALLTVQVLDSFEDTLAKAVVLSLFIPLLTGTGGNTGNQAATTVTRALALGDVRTRDLLAVMLRELRVGMLLGAVLGLAGLALATLVYGLSIGLVIGSTLFLICSISATVGGLMPIVAKTIGADPAVFSNPFISTFCDATGLIIYFLIAKTVLGI
;
A
#
# COMPACT_ATOMS: atom_id res chain seq x y z
N ARG A 1 25.34 -7.62 2.81
CA ARG A 1 25.07 -8.16 4.17
C ARG A 1 26.33 -8.75 4.84
N TRP A 2 27.32 -9.30 4.10
CA TRP A 2 28.54 -9.93 4.67
C TRP A 2 29.63 -8.94 5.08
N PHE A 3 29.65 -7.72 4.52
CA PHE A 3 30.66 -6.72 4.83
C PHE A 3 30.62 -6.25 6.30
N LEU A 4 29.43 -5.90 6.79
CA LEU A 4 29.25 -5.36 8.15
C LEU A 4 29.66 -6.34 9.27
N PRO A 5 29.19 -7.61 9.28
CA PRO A 5 29.54 -8.53 10.36
C PRO A 5 30.99 -9.04 10.29
N LEU A 6 31.64 -8.97 9.11
CA LEU A 6 33.01 -9.47 8.93
C LEU A 6 34.08 -8.40 8.95
N ASP A 7 33.67 -7.12 8.98
CA ASP A 7 34.58 -5.93 8.99
C ASP A 7 35.64 -5.99 7.88
N ILE A 8 35.24 -6.43 6.69
CA ILE A 8 36.15 -6.61 5.53
C ILE A 8 35.92 -5.48 4.50
N LEU A 9 36.99 -5.08 3.83
CA LEU A 9 36.96 -4.01 2.83
C LEU A 9 36.68 -4.49 1.42
N ALA A 10 36.85 -5.77 1.15
CA ALA A 10 36.59 -6.35 -0.15
C ALA A 10 36.25 -7.84 -0.03
N LEU A 11 35.35 -8.32 -0.89
CA LEU A 11 34.95 -9.72 -1.02
C LEU A 11 35.46 -10.29 -2.34
N PRO A 12 36.17 -11.41 -2.35
CA PRO A 12 36.54 -12.10 -3.58
C PRO A 12 35.30 -12.74 -4.22
N ILE A 13 35.13 -12.52 -5.52
CA ILE A 13 34.12 -13.21 -6.34
C ILE A 13 34.79 -14.35 -7.07
N VAL A 14 34.26 -15.56 -6.93
CA VAL A 14 34.78 -16.76 -7.58
C VAL A 14 33.73 -17.38 -8.50
N ASP A 15 34.18 -18.05 -9.54
CA ASP A 15 33.34 -18.85 -10.43
C ASP A 15 32.97 -20.21 -9.79
N ASP A 16 32.16 -21.01 -10.48
CA ASP A 16 31.78 -22.36 -10.04
C ASP A 16 32.99 -23.30 -9.89
N SER A 17 34.14 -22.96 -10.48
CA SER A 17 35.40 -23.67 -10.39
C SER A 17 36.32 -23.12 -9.28
N HIS A 18 35.80 -22.26 -8.40
CA HIS A 18 36.52 -21.55 -7.32
C HIS A 18 37.71 -20.70 -7.81
N ARG A 19 37.68 -20.21 -9.04
CA ARG A 19 38.69 -19.27 -9.57
C ARG A 19 38.25 -17.87 -9.32
N LEU A 20 39.18 -17.01 -8.90
CA LEU A 20 38.92 -15.60 -8.68
C LEU A 20 38.55 -14.92 -10.02
N VAL A 21 37.35 -14.37 -10.11
CA VAL A 21 36.83 -13.65 -11.29
C VAL A 21 36.68 -12.14 -11.06
N GLY A 22 36.71 -11.70 -9.79
CA GLY A 22 36.62 -10.28 -9.45
C GLY A 22 36.74 -10.03 -7.97
N LEU A 23 36.64 -8.74 -7.63
CA LEU A 23 36.58 -8.24 -6.26
C LEU A 23 35.37 -7.31 -6.16
N LEU A 24 34.57 -7.47 -5.13
CA LEU A 24 33.53 -6.52 -4.75
C LEU A 24 34.07 -5.73 -3.57
N THR A 25 34.30 -4.44 -3.76
CA THR A 25 34.79 -3.56 -2.70
C THR A 25 33.65 -3.03 -1.84
N TRP A 26 33.96 -2.46 -0.68
CA TRP A 26 32.96 -1.87 0.21
C TRP A 26 32.20 -0.71 -0.46
N ASP A 27 32.91 0.16 -1.17
CA ASP A 27 32.35 1.29 -1.89
C ASP A 27 31.40 0.82 -3.01
N ASP A 28 31.84 -0.12 -3.88
CA ASP A 28 30.95 -0.72 -4.90
C ASP A 28 29.67 -1.33 -4.28
N ALA A 29 29.81 -2.03 -3.15
CA ALA A 29 28.68 -2.63 -2.47
C ALA A 29 27.73 -1.57 -1.86
N THR A 30 28.27 -0.44 -1.43
CA THR A 30 27.48 0.68 -0.90
C THR A 30 26.72 1.37 -2.02
N ASP A 31 27.37 1.62 -3.13
CA ASP A 31 26.76 2.24 -4.32
C ASP A 31 25.59 1.36 -4.85
N ILE A 32 25.77 0.04 -4.92
CA ILE A 32 24.70 -0.89 -5.30
C ILE A 32 23.51 -0.82 -4.33
N VAL A 33 23.77 -0.77 -3.03
CA VAL A 33 22.70 -0.69 -2.02
C VAL A 33 21.95 0.65 -2.13
N GLU A 34 22.67 1.76 -2.34
CA GLU A 34 22.06 3.08 -2.51
C GLU A 34 21.21 3.14 -3.79
N GLU A 35 21.67 2.54 -4.90
CA GLU A 35 20.91 2.45 -6.14
C GLU A 35 19.63 1.63 -5.97
N GLU A 36 19.71 0.44 -5.35
CA GLU A 36 18.56 -0.42 -5.03
C GLU A 36 17.56 0.28 -4.09
N ASP A 37 18.03 0.89 -3.00
CA ASP A 37 17.18 1.64 -2.06
C ASP A 37 16.47 2.82 -2.76
N SER A 38 17.15 3.50 -3.67
CA SER A 38 16.59 4.59 -4.47
C SER A 38 15.53 4.09 -5.46
N GLU A 39 15.78 2.94 -6.10
CA GLU A 39 14.83 2.31 -7.02
C GLU A 39 13.58 1.80 -6.29
N ASP A 40 13.76 1.12 -5.16
CA ASP A 40 12.66 0.65 -4.31
C ASP A 40 11.79 1.80 -3.81
N SER A 41 12.43 2.89 -3.38
CA SER A 41 11.73 4.11 -2.93
C SER A 41 10.92 4.76 -4.05
N ALA A 42 11.49 4.86 -5.26
CA ALA A 42 10.80 5.41 -6.42
C ALA A 42 9.61 4.54 -6.82
N ARG A 43 9.79 3.23 -6.92
CA ARG A 43 8.72 2.27 -7.23
C ARG A 43 7.60 2.29 -6.20
N ALA A 44 7.94 2.34 -4.90
CA ALA A 44 6.94 2.47 -3.83
C ALA A 44 6.11 3.76 -3.98
N GLY A 45 6.72 4.84 -4.50
CA GLY A 45 6.03 6.09 -4.83
C GLY A 45 5.27 6.08 -6.16
N GLY A 46 5.32 5.00 -6.95
CA GLY A 46 4.73 4.93 -8.29
C GLY A 46 5.45 5.82 -9.30
N THR A 47 6.79 5.85 -9.23
CA THR A 47 7.65 6.60 -10.17
C THR A 47 8.84 5.73 -10.60
N GLU A 48 9.54 6.13 -11.66
CA GLU A 48 10.83 5.54 -12.01
C GLU A 48 11.96 6.27 -11.28
N ALA A 49 13.01 5.53 -10.87
CA ALA A 49 14.19 6.10 -10.25
C ALA A 49 14.92 7.06 -11.20
N LEU A 50 15.43 8.15 -10.67
CA LEU A 50 16.21 9.13 -11.43
C LEU A 50 17.69 8.73 -11.40
N GLN A 51 18.28 8.65 -12.57
CA GLN A 51 19.72 8.36 -12.73
C GLN A 51 20.61 9.61 -12.56
N GLN A 52 20.03 10.77 -12.30
CA GLN A 52 20.72 12.05 -12.17
C GLN A 52 20.14 12.84 -11.01
N PRO A 53 20.93 13.76 -10.41
CA PRO A 53 20.40 14.65 -9.35
C PRO A 53 19.16 15.41 -9.84
N TYR A 54 18.18 15.54 -8.97
CA TYR A 54 16.86 16.09 -9.28
C TYR A 54 16.89 17.42 -10.04
N LEU A 55 17.71 18.36 -9.59
CA LEU A 55 17.79 19.70 -10.22
C LEU A 55 18.48 19.70 -11.58
N SER A 56 19.29 18.70 -11.91
CA SER A 56 19.96 18.56 -13.20
C SER A 56 19.15 17.74 -14.21
N THR A 57 18.08 17.07 -13.74
CA THR A 57 17.24 16.23 -14.60
C THR A 57 16.33 17.10 -15.47
N PRO A 58 16.34 16.93 -16.82
CA PRO A 58 15.45 17.67 -17.70
C PRO A 58 13.97 17.45 -17.38
N LEU A 59 13.15 18.49 -17.51
CA LEU A 59 11.71 18.46 -17.21
C LEU A 59 10.97 17.31 -17.91
N LEU A 60 11.26 17.09 -19.21
CA LEU A 60 10.64 16.00 -19.98
C LEU A 60 10.96 14.61 -19.43
N LYS A 61 12.18 14.42 -18.87
CA LYS A 61 12.56 13.16 -18.24
C LYS A 61 11.78 12.96 -16.94
N LEU A 62 11.60 14.02 -16.13
CA LEU A 62 10.76 13.99 -14.94
C LEU A 62 9.28 13.69 -15.25
N VAL A 63 8.74 14.28 -16.32
CA VAL A 63 7.38 13.98 -16.78
C VAL A 63 7.27 12.52 -17.20
N ARG A 64 8.22 12.03 -17.98
CA ARG A 64 8.20 10.66 -18.49
C ARG A 64 8.29 9.61 -17.36
N SER A 65 9.10 9.87 -16.32
CA SER A 65 9.24 8.95 -15.18
C SER A 65 7.96 8.78 -14.36
N ARG A 66 7.02 9.72 -14.48
CA ARG A 66 5.76 9.73 -13.72
C ARG A 66 4.53 9.41 -14.55
N ILE A 67 4.49 9.85 -15.83
CA ILE A 67 3.27 9.84 -16.62
C ILE A 67 2.75 8.43 -16.88
N VAL A 68 3.63 7.45 -17.09
CA VAL A 68 3.23 6.06 -17.34
C VAL A 68 2.50 5.49 -16.13
N TRP A 69 3.06 5.67 -14.94
CA TRP A 69 2.44 5.25 -13.70
C TRP A 69 1.12 5.98 -13.42
N LEU A 70 1.08 7.29 -13.65
CA LEU A 70 -0.14 8.09 -13.48
C LEU A 70 -1.25 7.64 -14.43
N LEU A 71 -0.94 7.26 -15.67
CA LEU A 71 -1.93 6.73 -16.61
C LEU A 71 -2.47 5.38 -16.16
N VAL A 72 -1.61 4.48 -15.67
CA VAL A 72 -2.04 3.19 -15.11
C VAL A 72 -2.95 3.40 -13.91
N LEU A 73 -2.57 4.30 -13.00
CA LEU A 73 -3.37 4.63 -11.82
C LEU A 73 -4.68 5.32 -12.19
N ALA A 74 -4.69 6.19 -13.20
CA ALA A 74 -5.92 6.82 -13.71
C ALA A 74 -6.91 5.78 -14.26
N VAL A 75 -6.41 4.78 -15.02
CA VAL A 75 -7.25 3.66 -15.48
C VAL A 75 -7.78 2.86 -14.30
N SER A 76 -6.94 2.57 -13.31
CA SER A 76 -7.37 1.85 -12.10
C SER A 76 -8.42 2.63 -11.30
N ALA A 77 -8.32 3.97 -11.26
CA ALA A 77 -9.28 4.84 -10.58
C ALA A 77 -10.69 4.82 -11.23
N LEU A 78 -10.82 4.38 -12.48
CA LEU A 78 -12.13 4.18 -13.11
C LEU A 78 -12.96 3.13 -12.36
N LEU A 79 -12.33 2.20 -11.65
CA LEU A 79 -13.06 1.26 -10.78
C LEU A 79 -13.81 2.01 -9.66
N THR A 80 -13.18 2.98 -9.06
CA THR A 80 -13.81 3.82 -8.03
C THR A 80 -14.98 4.62 -8.59
N VAL A 81 -14.83 5.16 -9.81
CA VAL A 81 -15.92 5.86 -10.52
C VAL A 81 -17.08 4.91 -10.79
N GLN A 82 -16.83 3.69 -11.28
CA GLN A 82 -17.87 2.69 -11.50
C GLN A 82 -18.60 2.28 -10.22
N VAL A 83 -17.88 2.16 -9.10
CA VAL A 83 -18.51 1.90 -7.81
C VAL A 83 -19.45 3.04 -7.42
N LEU A 84 -19.00 4.30 -7.52
CA LEU A 84 -19.83 5.47 -7.21
C LEU A 84 -21.09 5.52 -8.09
N ASP A 85 -20.95 5.31 -9.38
CA ASP A 85 -22.06 5.25 -10.34
C ASP A 85 -23.07 4.15 -9.97
N SER A 86 -22.58 2.95 -9.62
CA SER A 86 -23.42 1.82 -9.20
C SER A 86 -24.23 2.07 -7.92
N PHE A 87 -23.83 3.05 -7.11
CA PHE A 87 -24.50 3.44 -5.86
C PHE A 87 -25.06 4.86 -5.89
N GLU A 88 -25.25 5.46 -7.08
CA GLU A 88 -25.80 6.80 -7.27
C GLU A 88 -27.15 6.96 -6.56
N ASP A 89 -28.08 6.00 -6.72
CA ASP A 89 -29.38 6.00 -6.07
C ASP A 89 -29.28 6.04 -4.54
N THR A 90 -28.29 5.35 -3.97
CA THR A 90 -28.04 5.34 -2.52
C THR A 90 -27.55 6.70 -2.05
N LEU A 91 -26.65 7.32 -2.79
CA LEU A 91 -26.17 8.67 -2.53
C LEU A 91 -27.28 9.73 -2.67
N ALA A 92 -28.14 9.61 -3.68
CA ALA A 92 -29.27 10.50 -3.88
C ALA A 92 -30.28 10.46 -2.72
N LYS A 93 -30.52 9.27 -2.14
CA LYS A 93 -31.39 9.10 -0.98
C LYS A 93 -30.78 9.61 0.33
N ALA A 94 -29.47 9.54 0.48
CA ALA A 94 -28.76 9.96 1.68
C ALA A 94 -27.47 10.74 1.32
N VAL A 95 -27.63 11.98 0.87
CA VAL A 95 -26.53 12.85 0.42
C VAL A 95 -25.43 13.02 1.49
N VAL A 96 -25.78 12.95 2.77
CA VAL A 96 -24.83 13.03 3.88
C VAL A 96 -23.71 11.98 3.78
N LEU A 97 -23.96 10.84 3.13
CA LEU A 97 -22.97 9.79 2.92
C LEU A 97 -21.76 10.29 2.10
N SER A 98 -21.98 11.21 1.16
CA SER A 98 -20.90 11.75 0.33
C SER A 98 -19.83 12.49 1.14
N LEU A 99 -20.18 13.07 2.27
CA LEU A 99 -19.25 13.82 3.13
C LEU A 99 -18.19 12.93 3.77
N PHE A 100 -18.48 11.64 3.93
CA PHE A 100 -17.59 10.69 4.59
C PHE A 100 -16.70 9.90 3.61
N ILE A 101 -16.97 9.99 2.31
CA ILE A 101 -16.17 9.29 1.29
C ILE A 101 -14.68 9.59 1.45
N PRO A 102 -14.21 10.85 1.53
CA PRO A 102 -12.78 11.14 1.67
C PRO A 102 -12.17 10.59 2.97
N LEU A 103 -12.93 10.58 4.06
CA LEU A 103 -12.48 10.00 5.33
C LEU A 103 -12.26 8.49 5.21
N LEU A 104 -13.20 7.79 4.60
CA LEU A 104 -13.19 6.33 4.51
C LEU A 104 -12.12 5.84 3.53
N THR A 105 -12.05 6.45 2.32
CA THR A 105 -11.04 6.12 1.33
C THR A 105 -9.64 6.46 1.84
N GLY A 106 -9.42 7.66 2.34
CA GLY A 106 -8.13 8.05 2.92
C GLY A 106 -7.68 7.14 4.06
N THR A 107 -8.58 6.75 4.96
CA THR A 107 -8.25 5.83 6.06
C THR A 107 -7.92 4.43 5.54
N GLY A 108 -8.69 3.92 4.59
CA GLY A 108 -8.44 2.61 3.96
C GLY A 108 -7.10 2.57 3.23
N GLY A 109 -6.86 3.53 2.36
CA GLY A 109 -5.61 3.65 1.61
C GLY A 109 -4.38 3.77 2.50
N ASN A 110 -4.44 4.64 3.52
CA ASN A 110 -3.35 4.80 4.48
C ASN A 110 -3.07 3.52 5.26
N THR A 111 -4.12 2.82 5.73
CA THR A 111 -3.97 1.56 6.46
C THR A 111 -3.33 0.48 5.59
N GLY A 112 -3.77 0.35 4.34
CA GLY A 112 -3.18 -0.59 3.38
C GLY A 112 -1.72 -0.28 3.08
N ASN A 113 -1.39 0.99 2.85
CA ASN A 113 -0.01 1.44 2.57
C ASN A 113 0.93 1.20 3.76
N GLN A 114 0.49 1.45 4.99
CA GLN A 114 1.28 1.18 6.19
C GLN A 114 1.60 -0.30 6.33
N ALA A 115 0.63 -1.18 6.12
CA ALA A 115 0.82 -2.62 6.15
C ALA A 115 1.78 -3.08 5.04
N ALA A 116 1.57 -2.63 3.80
CA ALA A 116 2.44 -2.96 2.68
C ALA A 116 3.88 -2.52 2.90
N THR A 117 4.11 -1.29 3.32
CA THR A 117 5.46 -0.76 3.62
C THR A 117 6.16 -1.58 4.69
N THR A 118 5.43 -1.93 5.76
CA THR A 118 5.99 -2.74 6.87
C THR A 118 6.39 -4.14 6.40
N VAL A 119 5.51 -4.81 5.64
CA VAL A 119 5.76 -6.17 5.14
C VAL A 119 6.82 -6.19 4.05
N THR A 120 6.85 -5.20 3.14
CA THR A 120 7.90 -5.07 2.11
C THR A 120 9.27 -4.98 2.78
N ARG A 121 9.42 -4.14 3.81
CA ARG A 121 10.67 -4.04 4.56
C ARG A 121 11.03 -5.36 5.27
N ALA A 122 10.07 -6.04 5.88
CA ALA A 122 10.30 -7.33 6.53
C ALA A 122 10.75 -8.40 5.52
N LEU A 123 10.22 -8.39 4.29
CA LEU A 123 10.64 -9.25 3.18
C LEU A 123 12.08 -8.93 2.72
N ALA A 124 12.43 -7.65 2.62
CA ALA A 124 13.78 -7.21 2.25
C ALA A 124 14.82 -7.60 3.30
N LEU A 125 14.49 -7.48 4.59
CA LEU A 125 15.36 -7.90 5.70
C LEU A 125 15.44 -9.42 5.87
N GLY A 126 14.51 -10.18 5.28
CA GLY A 126 14.43 -11.63 5.42
C GLY A 126 13.75 -12.11 6.70
N ASP A 127 13.09 -11.19 7.44
CA ASP A 127 12.31 -11.50 8.64
C ASP A 127 11.02 -12.24 8.28
N VAL A 128 10.48 -11.97 7.09
CA VAL A 128 9.31 -12.63 6.51
C VAL A 128 9.72 -13.33 5.20
N ARG A 129 9.18 -14.52 4.97
CA ARG A 129 9.37 -15.30 3.74
C ARG A 129 8.02 -15.57 3.08
N THR A 130 8.01 -15.92 1.79
CA THR A 130 6.79 -16.24 1.05
C THR A 130 5.94 -17.34 1.69
N ARG A 131 6.56 -18.30 2.36
CA ARG A 131 5.87 -19.36 3.12
C ARG A 131 5.10 -18.87 4.34
N ASP A 132 5.39 -17.66 4.83
CA ASP A 132 4.79 -17.10 6.04
C ASP A 132 3.50 -16.31 5.74
N LEU A 133 2.96 -16.41 4.51
CA LEU A 133 1.79 -15.69 4.02
C LEU A 133 0.61 -15.76 4.99
N LEU A 134 0.24 -16.96 5.46
CA LEU A 134 -0.88 -17.13 6.40
C LEU A 134 -0.61 -16.46 7.76
N ALA A 135 0.62 -16.53 8.25
CA ALA A 135 1.00 -15.91 9.52
C ALA A 135 0.91 -14.38 9.42
N VAL A 136 1.39 -13.80 8.32
CA VAL A 136 1.28 -12.36 8.03
C VAL A 136 -0.17 -11.96 7.87
N MET A 137 -0.97 -12.70 7.11
CA MET A 137 -2.40 -12.45 6.95
C MET A 137 -3.12 -12.35 8.29
N LEU A 138 -2.94 -13.34 9.16
CA LEU A 138 -3.58 -13.35 10.48
C LEU A 138 -3.06 -12.24 11.41
N ARG A 139 -1.80 -11.84 11.24
CA ARG A 139 -1.21 -10.75 12.01
C ARG A 139 -1.78 -9.42 11.56
N GLU A 140 -1.76 -9.13 10.26
CA GLU A 140 -2.29 -7.89 9.70
C GLU A 140 -3.81 -7.76 9.91
N LEU A 141 -4.56 -8.86 9.82
CA LEU A 141 -5.98 -8.86 10.15
C LEU A 141 -6.21 -8.39 11.61
N ARG A 142 -5.45 -8.92 12.57
CA ARG A 142 -5.56 -8.50 13.97
C ARG A 142 -5.18 -7.04 14.18
N VAL A 143 -4.11 -6.58 13.53
CA VAL A 143 -3.70 -5.17 13.55
C VAL A 143 -4.81 -4.29 12.98
N GLY A 144 -5.32 -4.65 11.80
CA GLY A 144 -6.42 -3.93 11.15
C GLY A 144 -7.70 -3.89 11.99
N MET A 145 -8.06 -5.00 12.66
CA MET A 145 -9.20 -5.04 13.57
C MET A 145 -9.01 -4.11 14.78
N LEU A 146 -7.82 -4.04 15.36
CA LEU A 146 -7.52 -3.14 16.48
C LEU A 146 -7.57 -1.68 16.05
N LEU A 147 -6.93 -1.34 14.91
CA LEU A 147 -6.99 0.01 14.33
C LEU A 147 -8.43 0.38 13.99
N GLY A 148 -9.15 -0.54 13.35
CA GLY A 148 -10.55 -0.36 12.99
C GLY A 148 -11.46 -0.21 14.19
N ALA A 149 -11.20 -0.90 15.29
CA ALA A 149 -11.96 -0.73 16.54
C ALA A 149 -11.77 0.68 17.12
N VAL A 150 -10.53 1.16 17.18
CA VAL A 150 -10.23 2.51 17.70
C VAL A 150 -10.85 3.59 16.80
N LEU A 151 -10.57 3.54 15.49
CA LEU A 151 -11.06 4.54 14.54
C LEU A 151 -12.57 4.42 14.33
N GLY A 152 -13.10 3.20 14.31
CA GLY A 152 -14.53 2.95 14.18
C GLY A 152 -15.34 3.47 15.38
N LEU A 153 -14.87 3.27 16.59
CA LEU A 153 -15.52 3.83 17.80
C LEU A 153 -15.46 5.36 17.80
N ALA A 154 -14.33 5.95 17.42
CA ALA A 154 -14.21 7.40 17.29
C ALA A 154 -15.16 7.95 16.21
N GLY A 155 -15.18 7.32 15.02
CA GLY A 155 -16.07 7.68 13.92
C GLY A 155 -17.55 7.53 14.28
N LEU A 156 -17.91 6.42 14.95
CA LEU A 156 -19.26 6.18 15.48
C LEU A 156 -19.68 7.31 16.42
N ALA A 157 -18.85 7.64 17.41
CA ALA A 157 -19.16 8.68 18.38
C ALA A 157 -19.34 10.05 17.72
N LEU A 158 -18.37 10.46 16.89
CA LEU A 158 -18.41 11.77 16.22
C LEU A 158 -19.57 11.89 15.23
N ALA A 159 -19.79 10.87 14.39
CA ALA A 159 -20.89 10.88 13.43
C ALA A 159 -22.26 10.80 14.11
N THR A 160 -22.39 10.07 15.22
CA THR A 160 -23.63 10.00 16.01
C THR A 160 -23.99 11.36 16.61
N LEU A 161 -23.01 12.10 17.13
CA LEU A 161 -23.21 13.41 17.71
C LEU A 161 -23.75 14.45 16.71
N VAL A 162 -23.32 14.35 15.44
CA VAL A 162 -23.65 15.36 14.42
C VAL A 162 -24.83 14.92 13.54
N TYR A 163 -24.89 13.64 13.15
CA TYR A 163 -25.80 13.12 12.14
C TYR A 163 -26.76 12.04 12.66
N GLY A 164 -26.67 11.69 13.93
CA GLY A 164 -27.53 10.68 14.56
C GLY A 164 -26.97 9.27 14.48
N LEU A 165 -27.57 8.37 15.27
CA LEU A 165 -27.05 7.02 15.51
C LEU A 165 -26.93 6.17 14.24
N SER A 166 -27.87 6.26 13.32
CA SER A 166 -27.85 5.45 12.08
C SER A 166 -26.61 5.77 11.23
N ILE A 167 -26.28 7.05 11.05
CA ILE A 167 -25.06 7.45 10.34
C ILE A 167 -23.82 7.06 11.14
N GLY A 168 -23.83 7.25 12.46
CA GLY A 168 -22.74 6.80 13.32
C GLY A 168 -22.44 5.31 13.17
N LEU A 169 -23.46 4.45 13.16
CA LEU A 169 -23.32 3.02 12.97
C LEU A 169 -22.73 2.69 11.59
N VAL A 170 -23.19 3.38 10.52
CA VAL A 170 -22.63 3.20 9.18
C VAL A 170 -21.15 3.53 9.18
N ILE A 171 -20.75 4.70 9.67
CA ILE A 171 -19.36 5.15 9.65
C ILE A 171 -18.46 4.27 10.53
N GLY A 172 -18.89 3.98 11.76
CA GLY A 172 -18.12 3.17 12.70
C GLY A 172 -17.87 1.75 12.20
N SER A 173 -18.91 1.06 11.74
CA SER A 173 -18.77 -0.30 11.20
C SER A 173 -17.98 -0.33 9.88
N THR A 174 -18.13 0.70 9.04
CA THR A 174 -17.35 0.83 7.82
C THR A 174 -15.86 1.00 8.13
N LEU A 175 -15.47 1.91 9.01
CA LEU A 175 -14.08 2.11 9.43
C LEU A 175 -13.48 0.81 10.00
N PHE A 176 -14.23 0.08 10.81
CA PHE A 176 -13.78 -1.20 11.35
C PHE A 176 -13.45 -2.21 10.25
N LEU A 177 -14.36 -2.39 9.30
CA LEU A 177 -14.16 -3.35 8.21
C LEU A 177 -13.09 -2.89 7.20
N ILE A 178 -13.09 -1.60 6.83
CA ILE A 178 -12.10 -1.06 5.90
C ILE A 178 -10.69 -1.24 6.47
N CYS A 179 -10.43 -0.84 7.71
CA CYS A 179 -9.11 -1.00 8.31
C CYS A 179 -8.69 -2.47 8.37
N SER A 180 -9.61 -3.37 8.73
CA SER A 180 -9.33 -4.81 8.81
C SER A 180 -8.93 -5.40 7.46
N ILE A 181 -9.70 -5.07 6.41
CA ILE A 181 -9.46 -5.58 5.05
C ILE A 181 -8.25 -4.91 4.42
N SER A 182 -8.12 -3.57 4.53
CA SER A 182 -7.01 -2.83 3.93
C SER A 182 -5.66 -3.22 4.53
N ALA A 183 -5.56 -3.40 5.84
CA ALA A 183 -4.33 -3.91 6.46
C ALA A 183 -3.98 -5.30 5.95
N THR A 184 -4.97 -6.19 5.90
CA THR A 184 -4.77 -7.57 5.43
C THR A 184 -4.31 -7.61 3.98
N VAL A 185 -5.04 -6.93 3.08
CA VAL A 185 -4.72 -6.91 1.65
C VAL A 185 -3.39 -6.21 1.40
N GLY A 186 -3.17 -5.03 2.00
CA GLY A 186 -1.91 -4.28 1.87
C GLY A 186 -0.70 -5.10 2.32
N GLY A 187 -0.79 -5.79 3.46
CA GLY A 187 0.28 -6.65 3.94
C GLY A 187 0.52 -7.91 3.11
N LEU A 188 -0.52 -8.44 2.44
CA LEU A 188 -0.38 -9.61 1.58
C LEU A 188 0.19 -9.30 0.20
N MET A 189 -0.09 -8.12 -0.35
CA MET A 189 0.32 -7.75 -1.72
C MET A 189 1.82 -7.93 -2.00
N PRO A 190 2.76 -7.48 -1.14
CA PRO A 190 4.19 -7.68 -1.36
C PRO A 190 4.61 -9.16 -1.37
N ILE A 191 3.97 -10.00 -0.54
CA ILE A 191 4.25 -11.43 -0.48
C ILE A 191 3.75 -12.13 -1.75
N VAL A 192 2.55 -11.77 -2.20
CA VAL A 192 1.96 -12.30 -3.44
C VAL A 192 2.83 -11.92 -4.63
N ALA A 193 3.25 -10.64 -4.74
CA ALA A 193 4.18 -10.20 -5.78
C ALA A 193 5.43 -11.07 -5.83
N LYS A 194 6.10 -11.24 -4.69
CA LYS A 194 7.29 -12.07 -4.59
C LYS A 194 7.04 -13.54 -4.96
N THR A 195 5.86 -14.06 -4.65
CA THR A 195 5.50 -15.46 -4.97
C THR A 195 5.34 -15.69 -6.47
N ILE A 196 4.82 -14.71 -7.21
CA ILE A 196 4.68 -14.78 -8.69
C ILE A 196 5.94 -14.34 -9.42
N GLY A 197 7.03 -14.05 -8.70
CA GLY A 197 8.30 -13.59 -9.28
C GLY A 197 8.30 -12.12 -9.71
N ALA A 198 7.30 -11.34 -9.28
CA ALA A 198 7.28 -9.90 -9.47
C ALA A 198 8.00 -9.21 -8.29
N ASP A 199 8.55 -8.03 -8.57
CA ASP A 199 9.14 -7.20 -7.53
C ASP A 199 8.03 -6.72 -6.57
N PRO A 200 8.19 -6.92 -5.24
CA PRO A 200 7.23 -6.42 -4.25
C PRO A 200 6.94 -4.91 -4.35
N ALA A 201 7.91 -4.12 -4.80
CA ALA A 201 7.77 -2.68 -4.98
C ALA A 201 6.85 -2.28 -6.16
N VAL A 202 6.53 -3.21 -7.07
CA VAL A 202 5.57 -2.96 -8.17
C VAL A 202 4.17 -2.64 -7.65
N PHE A 203 3.77 -3.21 -6.50
CA PHE A 203 2.54 -2.81 -5.83
C PHE A 203 2.77 -1.50 -5.06
N SER A 204 2.90 -0.41 -5.84
CA SER A 204 3.11 0.93 -5.29
C SER A 204 1.99 1.36 -4.33
N ASN A 205 2.34 2.23 -3.39
CA ASN A 205 1.37 2.79 -2.45
C ASN A 205 0.13 3.39 -3.15
N PRO A 206 0.25 4.14 -4.26
CA PRO A 206 -0.91 4.63 -5.00
C PRO A 206 -1.80 3.52 -5.56
N PHE A 207 -1.22 2.40 -6.02
CA PHE A 207 -2.00 1.25 -6.49
C PHE A 207 -2.80 0.61 -5.36
N ILE A 208 -2.16 0.39 -4.20
CA ILE A 208 -2.81 -0.14 -3.00
C ILE A 208 -3.94 0.80 -2.54
N SER A 209 -3.69 2.12 -2.52
CA SER A 209 -4.74 3.10 -2.20
C SER A 209 -5.94 2.99 -3.12
N THR A 210 -5.74 2.95 -4.44
CA THR A 210 -6.84 2.85 -5.41
C THR A 210 -7.66 1.57 -5.22
N PHE A 211 -6.99 0.46 -4.93
CA PHE A 211 -7.68 -0.82 -4.63
C PHE A 211 -8.49 -0.74 -3.33
N CYS A 212 -7.89 -0.17 -2.28
CA CYS A 212 -8.56 0.01 -0.99
C CYS A 212 -9.73 0.99 -1.09
N ASP A 213 -9.62 2.04 -1.92
CA ASP A 213 -10.68 3.01 -2.15
C ASP A 213 -11.92 2.35 -2.77
N ALA A 214 -11.73 1.62 -3.88
CA ALA A 214 -12.85 0.94 -4.55
C ALA A 214 -13.50 -0.11 -3.62
N THR A 215 -12.69 -0.95 -2.96
CA THR A 215 -13.18 -1.98 -2.03
C THR A 215 -13.86 -1.33 -0.83
N GLY A 216 -13.28 -0.28 -0.25
CA GLY A 216 -13.83 0.45 0.87
C GLY A 216 -15.17 1.09 0.57
N LEU A 217 -15.35 1.67 -0.62
CA LEU A 217 -16.63 2.23 -1.04
C LEU A 217 -17.72 1.17 -1.22
N ILE A 218 -17.38 0.02 -1.79
CA ILE A 218 -18.34 -1.10 -1.88
C ILE A 218 -18.83 -1.49 -0.48
N ILE A 219 -17.92 -1.70 0.46
CA ILE A 219 -18.25 -2.04 1.85
C ILE A 219 -19.12 -0.95 2.47
N TYR A 220 -18.73 0.31 2.29
CA TYR A 220 -19.46 1.46 2.80
C TYR A 220 -20.89 1.51 2.35
N PHE A 221 -21.13 1.43 1.05
CA PHE A 221 -22.49 1.51 0.50
C PHE A 221 -23.33 0.28 0.83
N LEU A 222 -22.76 -0.90 0.90
CA LEU A 222 -23.47 -2.10 1.34
C LEU A 222 -23.93 -1.98 2.81
N ILE A 223 -23.07 -1.46 3.68
CA ILE A 223 -23.43 -1.17 5.08
C ILE A 223 -24.50 -0.09 5.14
N ALA A 224 -24.32 1.00 4.40
CA ALA A 224 -25.29 2.09 4.36
C ALA A 224 -26.69 1.62 3.91
N LYS A 225 -26.77 0.81 2.84
CA LYS A 225 -28.03 0.21 2.39
C LYS A 225 -28.66 -0.65 3.46
N THR A 226 -27.87 -1.46 4.15
CA THR A 226 -28.37 -2.38 5.17
C THR A 226 -28.86 -1.64 6.42
N VAL A 227 -28.10 -0.65 6.90
CA VAL A 227 -28.40 0.09 8.14
C VAL A 227 -29.51 1.13 7.95
N LEU A 228 -29.52 1.80 6.79
CA LEU A 228 -30.50 2.86 6.50
C LEU A 228 -31.77 2.32 5.81
N GLY A 229 -31.77 1.09 5.31
CA GLY A 229 -32.89 0.50 4.61
C GLY A 229 -33.23 1.14 3.25
N ILE A 230 -32.20 1.60 2.50
CA ILE A 230 -32.34 2.38 1.26
C ILE A 230 -31.80 1.67 0.03
#